data_5e103bd5e5a965fe99c4893cc9a36067
#
_entry.id   5e103bd5e5a965fe99c4893cc9a36067
#
_cell.length_a   1.000
_cell.length_b   1.000
_cell.length_c   1.000
_cell.angle_alpha   90.00
_cell.angle_beta   90.00
_cell.angle_gamma   90.00
#
_symmetry.space_group_name_H-M   'P 1'
#
loop_
_entity.id
_entity.type
_entity.pdbx_description
1 polymer ?
#
loop_
_entity_poly.entity_id
_entity_poly.type
_entity_poly.pdbx_seq_one_letter_code
_entity_poly.pdbx_strand_id
1 'polypeptide(L)'
;MYDVIVVGGGSAGAAVAARLSEDPARRVLLLEAGRDWRADEAPWEVRTPNPIPIIHKREYQEKWQWPDLLSRRVAGQESRFYWRGKGLGGSSMMNGQIAIRGVADAFDEWAALGCTGWSAKDVMPLFSVIEDDLEFGAAEGHGRGGPLPVYRAPPETWGPIDRGLRDAALASGYPWCADLNGPDGEGVACYPINSRNNRRFSTNEGYLEPARGRANLEIRGHALVDRVLISDGRATGLRVHIEGQGTHEISARQIVLSAGAIHSPAILLRSGIGPADELKAMGISVARDLPVGRHFFDHPLFRATIQLHDKLRPIDPDTRHTNCCVTYSSGLADGGKRDMILIAFNHRGIGNPGAIGAGLFNAYSRGTLKLASTDPSVDPVVEENMLADPRDMLRMMDAVKRLAVITSQPALSGIADWIRLADTDLTLPQAAHLPDHELDAVLRRETGDIQHAAGSCRMSGFGDANGVVNPDGTVKGISGLRVADASIMPSDCRANTHFTTVVIGEAIARMMVR
;
A
#
# COMPACT_ATOMS: atom_id res chain seq x y z
N MET A 1 -3.59 6.62 32.55
CA MET A 1 -2.48 6.04 31.77
C MET A 1 -3.04 4.87 30.98
N TYR A 2 -2.73 4.76 29.69
CA TYR A 2 -3.11 3.64 28.84
C TYR A 2 -2.06 2.53 28.92
N ASP A 3 -2.50 1.27 28.70
CA ASP A 3 -1.57 0.16 28.56
C ASP A 3 -0.91 0.19 27.19
N VAL A 4 -1.69 0.52 26.13
CA VAL A 4 -1.19 0.67 24.76
C VAL A 4 -1.81 1.90 24.11
N ILE A 5 -0.99 2.69 23.42
CA ILE A 5 -1.46 3.69 22.43
C ILE A 5 -1.05 3.20 21.03
N VAL A 6 -2.04 3.11 20.13
CA VAL A 6 -1.84 2.84 18.71
C VAL A 6 -1.96 4.17 17.96
N VAL A 7 -0.97 4.48 17.11
CA VAL A 7 -0.93 5.73 16.34
C VAL A 7 -1.22 5.44 14.88
N GLY A 8 -2.35 5.91 14.38
CA GLY A 8 -2.87 5.67 13.04
C GLY A 8 -3.91 4.55 12.99
N GLY A 9 -5.12 4.87 12.56
CA GLY A 9 -6.26 3.96 12.39
C GLY A 9 -6.37 3.35 10.99
N GLY A 10 -5.22 3.17 10.29
CA GLY A 10 -5.14 2.61 8.95
C GLY A 10 -5.17 1.09 8.90
N SER A 11 -4.66 0.51 7.79
CA SER A 11 -4.70 -0.93 7.50
C SER A 11 -4.18 -1.81 8.64
N ALA A 12 -3.01 -1.52 9.20
CA ALA A 12 -2.44 -2.30 10.31
C ALA A 12 -2.95 -1.83 11.67
N GLY A 13 -3.00 -0.52 11.91
CA GLY A 13 -3.34 0.03 13.23
C GLY A 13 -4.77 -0.31 13.66
N ALA A 14 -5.72 -0.40 12.72
CA ALA A 14 -7.07 -0.87 12.98
C ALA A 14 -7.06 -2.33 13.50
N ALA A 15 -6.28 -3.21 12.87
CA ALA A 15 -6.12 -4.59 13.32
C ALA A 15 -5.44 -4.66 14.69
N VAL A 16 -4.35 -3.91 14.91
CA VAL A 16 -3.64 -3.85 16.20
C VAL A 16 -4.58 -3.40 17.33
N ALA A 17 -5.29 -2.28 17.14
CA ALA A 17 -6.19 -1.75 18.17
C ALA A 17 -7.35 -2.70 18.49
N ALA A 18 -7.97 -3.28 17.44
CA ALA A 18 -9.06 -4.23 17.59
C ALA A 18 -8.61 -5.50 18.34
N ARG A 19 -7.45 -6.09 17.98
CA ARG A 19 -6.93 -7.31 18.63
C ARG A 19 -6.47 -7.05 20.05
N LEU A 20 -5.75 -5.98 20.30
CA LEU A 20 -5.27 -5.69 21.67
C LEU A 20 -6.42 -5.37 22.63
N SER A 21 -7.52 -4.81 22.16
CA SER A 21 -8.70 -4.52 22.97
C SER A 21 -9.63 -5.73 23.21
N GLU A 22 -9.33 -6.92 22.66
CA GLU A 22 -10.02 -8.16 22.99
C GLU A 22 -9.83 -8.56 24.46
N ASP A 23 -8.69 -8.22 25.05
CA ASP A 23 -8.46 -8.34 26.48
C ASP A 23 -9.11 -7.13 27.22
N PRO A 24 -10.20 -7.33 27.97
CA PRO A 24 -10.93 -6.25 28.63
C PRO A 24 -10.12 -5.55 29.73
N ALA A 25 -9.05 -6.17 30.25
CA ALA A 25 -8.16 -5.58 31.23
C ALA A 25 -7.15 -4.60 30.61
N ARG A 26 -6.95 -4.63 29.29
CA ARG A 26 -6.00 -3.78 28.57
C ARG A 26 -6.67 -2.52 28.05
N ARG A 27 -6.27 -1.36 28.57
CA ARG A 27 -6.75 -0.05 28.11
C ARG A 27 -6.01 0.38 26.85
N VAL A 28 -6.72 0.43 25.72
CA VAL A 28 -6.18 0.80 24.41
C VAL A 28 -6.71 2.17 23.98
N LEU A 29 -5.81 3.06 23.53
CA LEU A 29 -6.15 4.31 22.86
C LEU A 29 -5.68 4.22 21.41
N LEU A 30 -6.57 4.47 20.46
CA LEU A 30 -6.24 4.67 19.05
C LEU A 30 -6.31 6.17 18.72
N LEU A 31 -5.19 6.73 18.23
CA LEU A 31 -5.10 8.11 17.75
C LEU A 31 -5.04 8.12 16.23
N GLU A 32 -5.93 8.88 15.59
CA GLU A 32 -5.97 9.06 14.14
C GLU A 32 -5.88 10.56 13.81
N ALA A 33 -4.99 10.90 12.86
CA ALA A 33 -4.77 12.30 12.47
C ALA A 33 -5.97 12.91 11.74
N GLY A 34 -6.70 12.10 10.99
CA GLY A 34 -7.89 12.51 10.28
C GLY A 34 -9.19 12.22 11.02
N ARG A 35 -10.27 12.14 10.24
CA ARG A 35 -11.62 11.99 10.78
C ARG A 35 -11.86 10.62 11.42
N ASP A 36 -12.53 10.65 12.58
CA ASP A 36 -13.30 9.52 13.08
C ASP A 36 -14.69 9.54 12.40
N TRP A 37 -15.00 8.49 11.64
CA TRP A 37 -16.28 8.35 10.95
C TRP A 37 -16.87 6.96 11.16
N ARG A 38 -18.20 6.90 11.19
CA ARG A 38 -18.94 5.65 11.38
C ARG A 38 -19.23 5.01 10.02
N ALA A 39 -19.18 3.69 9.94
CA ALA A 39 -19.40 2.96 8.69
C ALA A 39 -20.82 3.17 8.11
N ASP A 40 -21.84 3.32 8.95
CA ASP A 40 -23.23 3.59 8.58
C ASP A 40 -23.44 5.02 8.09
N GLU A 41 -22.60 5.96 8.53
CA GLU A 41 -22.62 7.39 8.16
C GLU A 41 -21.64 7.72 7.03
N ALA A 42 -20.92 6.72 6.50
CA ALA A 42 -19.90 6.92 5.47
C ALA A 42 -20.49 7.63 4.24
N PRO A 43 -19.88 8.73 3.76
CA PRO A 43 -20.36 9.44 2.58
C PRO A 43 -20.10 8.64 1.30
N TRP A 44 -20.75 9.05 0.21
CA TRP A 44 -20.66 8.33 -1.07
C TRP A 44 -19.23 8.13 -1.55
N GLU A 45 -18.39 9.16 -1.46
CA GLU A 45 -17.01 9.13 -1.94
C GLU A 45 -16.12 8.08 -1.24
N VAL A 46 -16.47 7.69 0.00
CA VAL A 46 -15.79 6.62 0.76
C VAL A 46 -16.41 5.25 0.47
N ARG A 47 -17.72 5.20 0.18
CA ARG A 47 -18.47 3.93 -0.04
C ARG A 47 -18.41 3.41 -1.46
N THR A 48 -18.26 4.31 -2.45
CA THR A 48 -18.27 3.92 -3.87
C THR A 48 -17.20 2.88 -4.18
N PRO A 49 -17.49 1.89 -5.06
CA PRO A 49 -16.48 0.98 -5.56
C PRO A 49 -15.44 1.66 -6.45
N ASN A 50 -15.75 2.85 -6.97
CA ASN A 50 -14.86 3.66 -7.80
C ASN A 50 -13.98 4.58 -6.93
N PRO A 51 -12.65 4.34 -6.81
CA PRO A 51 -11.76 5.19 -6.02
C PRO A 51 -11.40 6.52 -6.69
N ILE A 52 -11.67 6.68 -7.97
CA ILE A 52 -11.19 7.82 -8.76
C ILE A 52 -11.66 9.18 -8.21
N PRO A 53 -12.94 9.36 -7.80
CA PRO A 53 -13.37 10.64 -7.24
C PRO A 53 -12.61 11.03 -5.96
N ILE A 54 -12.47 10.11 -5.00
CA ILE A 54 -11.78 10.42 -3.73
C ILE A 54 -10.29 10.65 -3.96
N ILE A 55 -9.70 10.04 -5.00
CA ILE A 55 -8.28 10.22 -5.35
C ILE A 55 -8.02 11.57 -6.01
N HIS A 56 -8.86 12.00 -6.95
CA HIS A 56 -8.54 13.13 -7.85
C HIS A 56 -9.29 14.42 -7.58
N LYS A 57 -10.45 14.40 -6.90
CA LYS A 57 -11.17 15.65 -6.62
C LYS A 57 -10.55 16.37 -5.44
N ARG A 58 -10.15 17.64 -5.64
CA ARG A 58 -9.47 18.44 -4.63
C ARG A 58 -10.25 18.53 -3.32
N GLU A 59 -11.58 18.70 -3.38
CA GLU A 59 -12.47 18.73 -2.20
C GLU A 59 -12.39 17.45 -1.35
N TYR A 60 -12.21 16.28 -1.99
CA TYR A 60 -12.07 15.00 -1.28
C TYR A 60 -10.63 14.76 -0.82
N GLN A 61 -9.63 15.27 -1.56
CA GLN A 61 -8.24 15.23 -1.13
C GLN A 61 -8.05 15.99 0.19
N GLU A 62 -8.58 17.21 0.29
CA GLU A 62 -8.51 18.02 1.51
C GLU A 62 -9.24 17.38 2.69
N LYS A 63 -10.31 16.65 2.43
CA LYS A 63 -11.14 16.01 3.45
C LYS A 63 -10.59 14.66 3.95
N TRP A 64 -9.99 13.85 3.06
CA TRP A 64 -9.70 12.45 3.31
C TRP A 64 -8.24 12.05 3.09
N GLN A 65 -7.37 12.96 2.67
CA GLN A 65 -5.99 12.69 2.35
C GLN A 65 -5.05 13.69 3.05
N TRP A 66 -3.75 13.45 2.88
CA TRP A 66 -2.71 14.41 3.18
C TRP A 66 -2.56 15.32 1.96
N PRO A 67 -3.14 16.52 1.97
CA PRO A 67 -3.40 17.26 0.74
C PRO A 67 -2.16 17.91 0.11
N ASP A 68 -1.06 17.99 0.86
CA ASP A 68 0.19 18.63 0.43
C ASP A 68 1.34 17.64 0.29
N LEU A 69 1.08 16.34 0.53
CA LEU A 69 2.08 15.30 0.42
C LEU A 69 2.47 15.06 -1.05
N LEU A 70 3.75 15.26 -1.33
CA LEU A 70 4.35 15.08 -2.65
C LEU A 70 5.43 14.00 -2.61
N SER A 71 5.64 13.33 -3.75
CA SER A 71 6.80 12.46 -3.96
C SER A 71 7.39 12.67 -5.35
N ARG A 72 8.70 12.42 -5.47
CA ARG A 72 9.40 12.32 -6.75
C ARG A 72 9.63 10.84 -7.07
N ARG A 73 9.05 10.36 -8.18
CA ARG A 73 9.07 8.93 -8.56
C ARG A 73 10.44 8.53 -9.09
N VAL A 74 10.88 9.17 -10.15
CA VAL A 74 12.15 8.89 -10.83
C VAL A 74 13.03 10.14 -10.74
N ALA A 75 14.33 9.96 -10.61
CA ALA A 75 15.28 11.06 -10.62
C ALA A 75 15.12 11.92 -11.89
N GLY A 76 15.04 13.24 -11.70
CA GLY A 76 14.81 14.19 -12.79
C GLY A 76 13.33 14.49 -13.11
N GLN A 77 12.38 13.77 -12.54
CA GLN A 77 10.98 14.15 -12.63
C GLN A 77 10.62 15.26 -11.62
N GLU A 78 9.57 16.02 -11.92
CA GLU A 78 8.93 16.90 -10.94
C GLU A 78 8.21 16.10 -9.86
N SER A 79 8.16 16.62 -8.63
CA SER A 79 7.38 16.05 -7.55
C SER A 79 5.89 16.14 -7.88
N ARG A 80 5.15 15.08 -7.56
CA ARG A 80 3.71 14.97 -7.82
C ARG A 80 2.98 14.53 -6.56
N PHE A 81 1.69 14.83 -6.50
CA PHE A 81 0.83 14.44 -5.39
C PHE A 81 0.93 12.93 -5.10
N TYR A 82 1.09 12.59 -3.82
CA TYR A 82 1.26 11.22 -3.36
C TYR A 82 0.09 10.84 -2.46
N TRP A 83 -0.81 10.02 -2.96
CA TRP A 83 -2.09 9.75 -2.34
C TRP A 83 -1.97 8.89 -1.08
N ARG A 84 -2.34 9.44 0.07
CA ARG A 84 -2.40 8.72 1.37
C ARG A 84 -3.63 9.14 2.13
N GLY A 85 -4.39 8.13 2.62
CA GLY A 85 -5.59 8.38 3.40
C GLY A 85 -5.29 9.01 4.76
N LYS A 86 -6.15 9.95 5.16
CA LYS A 86 -6.14 10.62 6.47
C LYS A 86 -7.53 10.52 7.08
N GLY A 87 -7.73 9.55 7.98
CA GLY A 87 -8.99 9.18 8.61
C GLY A 87 -9.03 7.70 8.93
N LEU A 88 -10.00 7.24 9.69
CA LEU A 88 -10.14 5.83 10.04
C LEU A 88 -10.26 4.94 8.78
N GLY A 89 -9.56 3.82 8.79
CA GLY A 89 -9.32 3.00 7.62
C GLY A 89 -8.05 3.38 6.84
N GLY A 90 -7.49 4.59 7.06
CA GLY A 90 -6.30 5.07 6.35
C GLY A 90 -6.44 4.92 4.84
N SER A 91 -5.39 4.47 4.16
CA SER A 91 -5.45 4.29 2.69
C SER A 91 -6.44 3.20 2.24
N SER A 92 -6.91 2.29 3.12
CA SER A 92 -7.94 1.30 2.73
C SER A 92 -9.31 1.92 2.43
N MET A 93 -9.60 3.13 2.98
CA MET A 93 -10.84 3.83 2.67
C MET A 93 -10.87 4.47 1.27
N MET A 94 -9.72 4.51 0.55
CA MET A 94 -9.60 5.20 -0.73
C MET A 94 -8.87 4.42 -1.83
N ASN A 95 -8.21 3.31 -1.51
CA ASN A 95 -7.44 2.49 -2.47
C ASN A 95 -8.32 1.77 -3.51
N GLY A 96 -7.69 1.00 -4.41
CA GLY A 96 -8.38 0.15 -5.40
C GLY A 96 -9.12 -1.06 -4.81
N GLN A 97 -9.13 -1.24 -3.49
CA GLN A 97 -9.74 -2.37 -2.76
C GLN A 97 -9.08 -3.72 -3.02
N ILE A 98 -7.95 -3.76 -3.70
CA ILE A 98 -7.29 -5.01 -4.11
C ILE A 98 -6.80 -5.77 -2.88
N ALA A 99 -7.17 -7.06 -2.80
CA ALA A 99 -6.90 -7.99 -1.71
C ALA A 99 -5.99 -9.15 -2.15
N ILE A 100 -4.97 -8.86 -2.96
CA ILE A 100 -3.95 -9.84 -3.36
C ILE A 100 -3.06 -10.13 -2.16
N ARG A 101 -2.82 -11.41 -1.89
CA ARG A 101 -1.87 -11.87 -0.88
C ARG A 101 -0.44 -11.75 -1.38
N GLY A 102 0.48 -11.44 -0.47
CA GLY A 102 1.91 -11.57 -0.73
C GLY A 102 2.30 -12.99 -1.14
N VAL A 103 3.36 -13.11 -1.92
CA VAL A 103 3.86 -14.41 -2.43
C VAL A 103 4.61 -15.15 -1.31
N ALA A 104 4.38 -16.46 -1.17
CA ALA A 104 5.05 -17.30 -0.17
C ALA A 104 6.57 -17.14 -0.19
N ASP A 105 7.17 -17.20 -1.39
CA ASP A 105 8.62 -17.06 -1.59
C ASP A 105 9.15 -15.71 -1.03
N ALA A 106 8.37 -14.63 -1.12
CA ALA A 106 8.78 -13.33 -0.57
C ALA A 106 8.87 -13.34 0.96
N PHE A 107 7.99 -14.06 1.64
CA PHE A 107 8.06 -14.21 3.10
C PHE A 107 9.22 -15.12 3.52
N ASP A 108 9.53 -16.16 2.75
CA ASP A 108 10.73 -16.97 3.00
C ASP A 108 12.02 -16.15 2.78
N GLU A 109 12.04 -15.23 1.83
CA GLU A 109 13.11 -14.23 1.69
C GLU A 109 13.20 -13.31 2.92
N TRP A 110 12.06 -12.87 3.50
CA TRP A 110 12.08 -12.09 4.74
C TRP A 110 12.73 -12.87 5.89
N ALA A 111 12.38 -14.16 6.02
CA ALA A 111 13.01 -15.03 7.02
C ALA A 111 14.52 -15.21 6.77
N ALA A 112 14.93 -15.37 5.50
CA ALA A 112 16.34 -15.46 5.11
C ALA A 112 17.14 -14.17 5.40
N LEU A 113 16.47 -13.01 5.39
CA LEU A 113 17.04 -11.73 5.84
C LEU A 113 17.14 -11.62 7.38
N GLY A 114 16.87 -12.70 8.13
CA GLY A 114 16.95 -12.75 9.58
C GLY A 114 15.66 -12.33 10.30
N CYS A 115 14.57 -12.08 9.57
CA CYS A 115 13.28 -11.72 10.16
C CYS A 115 12.55 -12.98 10.64
N THR A 116 12.94 -13.50 11.81
CA THR A 116 12.36 -14.71 12.41
C THR A 116 10.87 -14.53 12.71
N GLY A 117 10.05 -15.56 12.38
CA GLY A 117 8.59 -15.51 12.54
C GLY A 117 7.86 -14.85 11.35
N TRP A 118 8.58 -14.60 10.24
CA TRP A 118 8.04 -14.02 9.02
C TRP A 118 8.23 -14.90 7.79
N SER A 119 8.47 -16.20 7.95
CA SER A 119 8.49 -17.14 6.83
C SER A 119 7.07 -17.35 6.26
N ALA A 120 6.97 -17.94 5.07
CA ALA A 120 5.69 -18.33 4.49
C ALA A 120 4.84 -19.16 5.45
N LYS A 121 5.46 -20.11 6.17
CA LYS A 121 4.81 -20.93 7.18
C LYS A 121 4.18 -20.11 8.31
N ASP A 122 4.80 -18.99 8.69
CA ASP A 122 4.31 -18.14 9.77
C ASP A 122 3.22 -17.16 9.28
N VAL A 123 3.37 -16.65 8.06
CA VAL A 123 2.57 -15.53 7.53
C VAL A 123 1.33 -15.99 6.76
N MET A 124 1.44 -17.02 5.90
CA MET A 124 0.33 -17.45 5.05
C MET A 124 -0.94 -17.83 5.83
N PRO A 125 -0.88 -18.50 7.01
CA PRO A 125 -2.07 -18.76 7.81
C PRO A 125 -2.79 -17.50 8.32
N LEU A 126 -2.08 -16.36 8.43
CA LEU A 126 -2.69 -15.11 8.89
C LEU A 126 -3.59 -14.49 7.82
N PHE A 127 -3.31 -14.72 6.52
CA PHE A 127 -4.21 -14.29 5.45
C PHE A 127 -5.57 -14.98 5.57
N SER A 128 -5.61 -16.27 5.90
CA SER A 128 -6.87 -17.00 6.11
C SER A 128 -7.66 -16.48 7.33
N VAL A 129 -6.97 -15.94 8.33
CA VAL A 129 -7.63 -15.36 9.53
C VAL A 129 -8.27 -14.01 9.22
N ILE A 130 -7.66 -13.22 8.35
CA ILE A 130 -8.16 -11.85 8.08
C ILE A 130 -9.25 -11.81 7.03
N GLU A 131 -9.42 -12.85 6.22
CA GLU A 131 -10.36 -12.84 5.10
C GLU A 131 -11.69 -13.55 5.39
N ASP A 132 -12.74 -13.04 4.76
CA ASP A 132 -14.01 -13.70 4.52
C ASP A 132 -14.16 -13.87 3.00
N ASP A 133 -13.49 -14.90 2.44
CA ASP A 133 -13.52 -15.13 1.00
C ASP A 133 -14.87 -15.76 0.61
N LEU A 134 -15.64 -14.99 -0.17
CA LEU A 134 -17.02 -15.34 -0.52
C LEU A 134 -17.09 -16.47 -1.56
N GLU A 135 -16.00 -16.75 -2.27
CA GLU A 135 -15.93 -17.76 -3.32
C GLU A 135 -15.07 -18.96 -2.90
N PHE A 136 -13.84 -18.73 -2.47
CA PHE A 136 -12.87 -19.77 -2.13
C PHE A 136 -12.74 -20.05 -0.63
N GLY A 137 -13.51 -19.40 0.23
CA GLY A 137 -13.35 -19.50 1.70
C GLY A 137 -13.44 -20.93 2.29
N ALA A 138 -13.94 -21.91 1.53
CA ALA A 138 -13.94 -23.33 1.93
C ALA A 138 -12.73 -24.11 1.40
N ALA A 139 -11.93 -23.51 0.51
CA ALA A 139 -10.75 -24.15 -0.04
C ALA A 139 -9.57 -24.09 0.95
N GLU A 140 -8.64 -25.03 0.80
CA GLU A 140 -7.43 -25.07 1.62
C GLU A 140 -6.62 -23.77 1.46
N GLY A 141 -6.11 -23.26 2.56
CA GLY A 141 -5.37 -22.01 2.60
C GLY A 141 -6.22 -20.74 2.60
N HIS A 142 -7.54 -20.83 2.40
CA HIS A 142 -8.48 -19.71 2.48
C HIS A 142 -9.20 -19.63 3.83
N GLY A 143 -9.95 -18.53 4.07
CA GLY A 143 -10.69 -18.30 5.29
C GLY A 143 -12.12 -17.79 5.06
N ARG A 144 -12.99 -18.09 6.02
CA ARG A 144 -14.35 -17.56 6.13
C ARG A 144 -14.55 -16.88 7.47
N GLY A 145 -15.40 -15.84 7.46
CA GLY A 145 -15.77 -15.13 8.69
C GLY A 145 -14.66 -14.22 9.24
N GLY A 146 -13.58 -14.00 8.52
CA GLY A 146 -12.60 -12.98 8.86
C GLY A 146 -13.14 -11.56 8.69
N PRO A 147 -12.45 -10.56 9.23
CA PRO A 147 -12.91 -9.17 9.24
C PRO A 147 -13.03 -8.52 7.87
N LEU A 148 -12.31 -9.00 6.85
CA LEU A 148 -12.28 -8.37 5.53
C LEU A 148 -12.91 -9.29 4.47
N PRO A 149 -14.00 -8.88 3.80
CA PRO A 149 -14.57 -9.64 2.70
C PRO A 149 -13.60 -9.68 1.52
N VAL A 150 -13.54 -10.83 0.86
CA VAL A 150 -12.85 -11.00 -0.42
C VAL A 150 -13.88 -11.43 -1.46
N TYR A 151 -14.08 -10.59 -2.45
CA TYR A 151 -15.09 -10.75 -3.50
C TYR A 151 -14.44 -10.64 -4.88
N ARG A 152 -14.95 -11.37 -5.85
CA ARG A 152 -14.55 -11.26 -7.26
C ARG A 152 -15.76 -10.85 -8.09
N ALA A 153 -15.61 -9.75 -8.83
CA ALA A 153 -16.71 -9.23 -9.66
C ALA A 153 -17.01 -10.19 -10.82
N PRO A 154 -18.28 -10.57 -11.06
CA PRO A 154 -18.64 -11.43 -12.17
C PRO A 154 -18.19 -10.84 -13.52
N PRO A 155 -17.64 -11.65 -14.45
CA PRO A 155 -17.06 -11.16 -15.70
C PRO A 155 -18.03 -10.36 -16.58
N GLU A 156 -19.33 -10.60 -16.47
CA GLU A 156 -20.38 -9.85 -17.18
C GLU A 156 -20.49 -8.39 -16.72
N THR A 157 -20.02 -8.08 -15.50
CA THR A 157 -19.98 -6.71 -14.93
C THR A 157 -18.72 -5.94 -15.29
N TRP A 158 -17.76 -6.60 -15.93
CA TRP A 158 -16.45 -6.01 -16.23
C TRP A 158 -16.56 -4.94 -17.32
N GLY A 159 -15.71 -3.93 -17.23
CA GLY A 159 -15.61 -2.90 -18.24
C GLY A 159 -14.95 -3.39 -19.55
N PRO A 160 -14.97 -2.56 -20.58
CA PRO A 160 -14.47 -2.95 -21.91
C PRO A 160 -12.96 -3.24 -21.92
N ILE A 161 -12.16 -2.51 -21.15
CA ILE A 161 -10.69 -2.74 -21.07
C ILE A 161 -10.39 -3.99 -20.24
N ASP A 162 -11.16 -4.28 -19.18
CA ASP A 162 -11.02 -5.54 -18.44
C ASP A 162 -11.21 -6.74 -19.35
N ARG A 163 -12.33 -6.77 -20.11
CA ARG A 163 -12.61 -7.86 -21.07
C ARG A 163 -11.58 -7.91 -22.18
N GLY A 164 -11.20 -6.74 -22.71
CA GLY A 164 -10.17 -6.62 -23.74
C GLY A 164 -8.82 -7.17 -23.27
N LEU A 165 -8.38 -6.82 -22.05
CA LEU A 165 -7.13 -7.36 -21.48
C LEU A 165 -7.20 -8.86 -21.27
N ARG A 166 -8.31 -9.37 -20.69
CA ARG A 166 -8.51 -10.81 -20.51
C ARG A 166 -8.33 -11.56 -21.83
N ASP A 167 -9.10 -11.18 -22.83
CA ASP A 167 -9.16 -11.91 -24.10
C ASP A 167 -7.85 -11.78 -24.89
N ALA A 168 -7.23 -10.59 -24.88
CA ALA A 168 -5.95 -10.33 -25.53
C ALA A 168 -4.80 -11.10 -24.87
N ALA A 169 -4.76 -11.12 -23.53
CA ALA A 169 -3.71 -11.85 -22.81
C ALA A 169 -3.85 -13.36 -22.97
N LEU A 170 -5.07 -13.91 -22.90
CA LEU A 170 -5.31 -15.34 -23.21
C LEU A 170 -4.88 -15.69 -24.63
N ALA A 171 -5.21 -14.87 -25.62
CA ALA A 171 -4.78 -15.04 -27.00
C ALA A 171 -3.26 -14.91 -27.17
N SER A 172 -2.58 -14.22 -26.25
CA SER A 172 -1.12 -14.06 -26.21
C SER A 172 -0.41 -15.17 -25.41
N GLY A 173 -1.14 -16.20 -24.95
CA GLY A 173 -0.60 -17.39 -24.30
C GLY A 173 -0.51 -17.31 -22.76
N TYR A 174 -1.02 -16.26 -22.11
CA TYR A 174 -1.13 -16.24 -20.64
C TYR A 174 -2.25 -17.19 -20.19
N PRO A 175 -2.04 -18.03 -19.16
CA PRO A 175 -3.09 -18.91 -18.67
C PRO A 175 -4.19 -18.15 -17.93
N TRP A 176 -5.39 -18.72 -17.88
CA TRP A 176 -6.43 -18.26 -16.95
C TRP A 176 -6.08 -18.71 -15.52
N CYS A 177 -6.12 -17.78 -14.59
CA CYS A 177 -5.95 -18.02 -13.17
C CYS A 177 -7.29 -17.79 -12.45
N ALA A 178 -7.92 -18.86 -12.00
CA ALA A 178 -9.22 -18.78 -11.32
C ALA A 178 -9.10 -18.11 -9.95
N ASP A 179 -8.00 -18.38 -9.23
CA ASP A 179 -7.74 -17.81 -7.91
C ASP A 179 -6.32 -17.23 -7.82
N LEU A 180 -6.26 -15.89 -7.84
CA LEU A 180 -5.02 -15.14 -7.74
C LEU A 180 -4.34 -15.27 -6.36
N ASN A 181 -5.10 -15.63 -5.33
CA ASN A 181 -4.64 -15.86 -3.95
C ASN A 181 -4.29 -17.32 -3.66
N GLY A 182 -4.52 -18.22 -4.61
CA GLY A 182 -4.11 -19.61 -4.54
C GLY A 182 -2.60 -19.79 -4.72
N PRO A 183 -2.10 -21.04 -4.54
CA PRO A 183 -0.66 -21.34 -4.60
C PRO A 183 -0.05 -21.06 -5.98
N ASP A 184 -0.82 -21.23 -7.06
CA ASP A 184 -0.40 -21.00 -8.46
C ASP A 184 -0.99 -19.70 -9.04
N GLY A 185 -1.13 -18.67 -8.20
CA GLY A 185 -1.81 -17.42 -8.51
C GLY A 185 -1.10 -16.56 -9.56
N GLU A 186 -0.84 -17.10 -10.77
CA GLU A 186 -0.20 -16.42 -11.89
C GLU A 186 -1.02 -16.59 -13.18
N GLY A 187 -1.16 -15.53 -13.94
CA GLY A 187 -1.95 -15.49 -15.18
C GLY A 187 -2.99 -14.39 -15.23
N VAL A 188 -3.96 -14.54 -16.14
CA VAL A 188 -5.12 -13.65 -16.31
C VAL A 188 -6.13 -13.94 -15.21
N ALA A 189 -6.47 -12.96 -14.40
CA ALA A 189 -7.34 -13.16 -13.24
C ALA A 189 -8.33 -12.03 -13.03
N CYS A 190 -9.44 -12.36 -12.34
CA CYS A 190 -10.26 -11.39 -11.65
C CYS A 190 -9.57 -10.95 -10.37
N TYR A 191 -9.56 -9.66 -10.08
CA TYR A 191 -9.08 -9.17 -8.79
C TYR A 191 -9.91 -9.68 -7.62
N PRO A 192 -9.29 -10.31 -6.60
CA PRO A 192 -9.89 -10.38 -5.27
C PRO A 192 -9.94 -8.96 -4.67
N ILE A 193 -11.09 -8.54 -4.16
CA ILE A 193 -11.28 -7.17 -3.67
C ILE A 193 -11.99 -7.14 -2.31
N ASN A 194 -11.65 -6.18 -1.47
CA ASN A 194 -12.37 -5.88 -0.24
C ASN A 194 -13.64 -5.08 -0.54
N SER A 195 -14.68 -5.80 -0.95
CA SER A 195 -15.99 -5.25 -1.32
C SER A 195 -17.12 -6.14 -0.82
N ARG A 196 -18.21 -5.52 -0.37
CA ARG A 196 -19.44 -6.20 0.01
C ARG A 196 -20.63 -5.40 -0.50
N ASN A 197 -21.58 -6.07 -1.18
CA ASN A 197 -22.77 -5.42 -1.73
C ASN A 197 -22.43 -4.22 -2.64
N ASN A 198 -21.46 -4.38 -3.52
CA ASN A 198 -20.93 -3.33 -4.41
C ASN A 198 -20.48 -2.05 -3.68
N ARG A 199 -20.01 -2.19 -2.44
CA ARG A 199 -19.45 -1.10 -1.65
C ARG A 199 -18.05 -1.45 -1.20
N ARG A 200 -17.18 -0.44 -1.13
CA ARG A 200 -15.88 -0.54 -0.48
C ARG A 200 -16.05 -1.05 0.95
N PHE A 201 -15.10 -1.87 1.38
CA PHE A 201 -15.01 -2.35 2.74
C PHE A 201 -13.59 -2.13 3.25
N SER A 202 -13.41 -1.14 4.11
CA SER A 202 -12.11 -0.77 4.67
C SER A 202 -11.84 -1.47 6.00
N THR A 203 -10.65 -1.25 6.56
CA THR A 203 -10.32 -1.75 7.90
C THR A 203 -11.08 -1.03 9.01
N ASN A 204 -11.68 0.13 8.76
CA ASN A 204 -12.62 0.73 9.70
C ASN A 204 -13.85 -0.19 9.88
N GLU A 205 -14.49 -0.58 8.76
CA GLU A 205 -15.66 -1.48 8.79
C GLU A 205 -15.30 -2.87 9.34
N GLY A 206 -14.14 -3.40 8.96
CA GLY A 206 -13.76 -4.77 9.33
C GLY A 206 -13.28 -4.94 10.76
N TYR A 207 -12.58 -3.96 11.29
CA TYR A 207 -11.92 -4.08 12.59
C TYR A 207 -12.45 -3.10 13.64
N LEU A 208 -12.56 -1.82 13.30
CA LEU A 208 -12.85 -0.80 14.30
C LEU A 208 -14.34 -0.74 14.65
N GLU A 209 -15.23 -0.81 13.67
CA GLU A 209 -16.67 -0.78 13.93
C GLU A 209 -17.14 -1.92 14.88
N PRO A 210 -16.71 -3.18 14.67
CA PRO A 210 -17.04 -4.26 15.63
C PRO A 210 -16.42 -4.07 17.02
N ALA A 211 -15.30 -3.38 17.12
CA ALA A 211 -14.58 -3.16 18.39
C ALA A 211 -15.05 -1.92 19.17
N ARG A 212 -15.72 -0.95 18.51
CA ARG A 212 -16.08 0.35 19.12
C ARG A 212 -16.90 0.26 20.41
N GLY A 213 -17.70 -0.78 20.57
CA GLY A 213 -18.51 -0.97 21.77
C GLY A 213 -17.73 -1.42 23.01
N ARG A 214 -16.44 -1.71 22.88
CA ARG A 214 -15.61 -2.18 23.99
C ARG A 214 -15.25 -1.03 24.93
N ALA A 215 -15.54 -1.18 26.21
CA ALA A 215 -15.28 -0.13 27.23
C ALA A 215 -13.80 0.20 27.43
N ASN A 216 -12.90 -0.69 27.03
CA ASN A 216 -11.45 -0.57 27.14
C ASN A 216 -10.77 -0.05 25.86
N LEU A 217 -11.50 0.23 24.78
CA LEU A 217 -11.01 0.84 23.55
C LEU A 217 -11.55 2.26 23.41
N GLU A 218 -10.64 3.24 23.43
CA GLU A 218 -10.92 4.62 23.06
C GLU A 218 -10.38 4.91 21.67
N ILE A 219 -11.20 5.47 20.78
CA ILE A 219 -10.81 5.92 19.44
C ILE A 219 -10.94 7.42 19.38
N ARG A 220 -9.89 8.12 18.94
CA ARG A 220 -9.85 9.57 18.84
C ARG A 220 -9.32 10.00 17.48
N GLY A 221 -10.19 10.56 16.66
CA GLY A 221 -9.85 11.27 15.43
C GLY A 221 -9.33 12.68 15.67
N HIS A 222 -8.89 13.35 14.60
CA HIS A 222 -8.33 14.70 14.63
C HIS A 222 -7.20 14.87 15.65
N ALA A 223 -6.38 13.83 15.83
CA ALA A 223 -5.31 13.75 16.79
C ALA A 223 -3.97 13.50 16.08
N LEU A 224 -3.29 14.57 15.67
CA LEU A 224 -2.02 14.53 14.96
C LEU A 224 -0.88 14.30 15.96
N VAL A 225 -0.26 13.14 15.89
CA VAL A 225 0.91 12.81 16.73
C VAL A 225 2.16 13.50 16.18
N ASP A 226 2.78 14.32 17.03
CA ASP A 226 4.05 14.97 16.73
C ASP A 226 5.23 14.00 16.89
N ARG A 227 5.43 13.49 18.11
CA ARG A 227 6.57 12.65 18.45
C ARG A 227 6.30 11.72 19.62
N VAL A 228 7.17 10.73 19.78
CA VAL A 228 7.28 9.89 20.98
C VAL A 228 8.10 10.62 22.03
N LEU A 229 7.65 10.58 23.27
CA LEU A 229 8.41 11.05 24.43
C LEU A 229 9.30 9.91 24.94
N ILE A 230 10.60 10.18 25.05
CA ILE A 230 11.60 9.16 25.40
C ILE A 230 12.37 9.65 26.63
N SER A 231 12.47 8.78 27.65
CA SER A 231 13.32 8.97 28.83
C SER A 231 14.11 7.68 29.08
N ASP A 232 15.41 7.79 29.30
CA ASP A 232 16.31 6.68 29.62
C ASP A 232 16.19 5.47 28.67
N GLY A 233 16.09 5.74 27.36
CA GLY A 233 15.94 4.72 26.32
C GLY A 233 14.58 4.02 26.29
N ARG A 234 13.56 4.59 26.95
CA ARG A 234 12.20 4.08 27.00
C ARG A 234 11.20 5.09 26.47
N ALA A 235 10.26 4.64 25.65
CA ALA A 235 9.08 5.41 25.28
C ALA A 235 8.11 5.49 26.48
N THR A 236 7.73 6.70 26.87
CA THR A 236 6.89 6.98 28.04
C THR A 236 5.53 7.56 27.69
N GLY A 237 5.38 8.09 26.48
CA GLY A 237 4.17 8.75 26.01
C GLY A 237 4.34 9.34 24.63
N LEU A 238 3.36 10.13 24.25
CA LEU A 238 3.29 10.85 22.97
C LEU A 238 2.99 12.33 23.20
N ARG A 239 3.58 13.18 22.36
CA ARG A 239 3.12 14.54 22.14
C ARG A 239 2.15 14.54 20.96
N VAL A 240 0.94 15.02 21.17
CA VAL A 240 -0.14 14.99 20.19
C VAL A 240 -0.84 16.33 20.12
N HIS A 241 -1.14 16.79 18.91
CA HIS A 241 -1.99 17.97 18.68
C HIS A 241 -3.41 17.50 18.39
N ILE A 242 -4.37 17.90 19.25
CA ILE A 242 -5.79 17.56 19.11
C ILE A 242 -6.52 18.79 18.62
N GLU A 243 -7.23 18.66 17.49
CA GLU A 243 -7.96 19.78 16.88
C GLU A 243 -8.93 20.41 17.89
N GLY A 244 -8.88 21.74 17.99
CA GLY A 244 -9.70 22.49 18.95
C GLY A 244 -9.28 22.41 20.43
N GLN A 245 -8.29 21.57 20.77
CA GLN A 245 -7.83 21.38 22.16
C GLN A 245 -6.35 21.76 22.36
N GLY A 246 -5.58 21.90 21.27
CA GLY A 246 -4.15 22.22 21.35
C GLY A 246 -3.26 20.98 21.53
N THR A 247 -2.06 21.21 22.09
CA THR A 247 -1.04 20.17 22.26
C THR A 247 -1.10 19.54 23.63
N HIS A 248 -1.09 18.21 23.68
CA HIS A 248 -1.14 17.40 24.90
C HIS A 248 -0.01 16.37 24.93
N GLU A 249 0.34 15.94 26.14
CA GLU A 249 1.19 14.77 26.37
C GLU A 249 0.34 13.65 26.96
N ILE A 250 0.37 12.47 26.34
CA ILE A 250 -0.43 11.32 26.75
C ILE A 250 0.52 10.17 27.06
N SER A 251 0.50 9.71 28.33
CA SER A 251 1.37 8.62 28.81
C SER A 251 0.81 7.24 28.51
N ALA A 252 1.71 6.30 28.14
CA ALA A 252 1.39 4.90 27.93
C ALA A 252 2.55 3.98 28.35
N ARG A 253 2.21 2.70 28.60
CA ARG A 253 3.22 1.65 28.86
C ARG A 253 3.89 1.16 27.59
N GLN A 254 3.11 1.10 26.50
CA GLN A 254 3.52 0.65 25.17
C GLN A 254 2.96 1.60 24.11
N ILE A 255 3.74 1.84 23.07
CA ILE A 255 3.33 2.65 21.91
C ILE A 255 3.56 1.84 20.64
N VAL A 256 2.56 1.80 19.76
CA VAL A 256 2.64 1.17 18.44
C VAL A 256 2.40 2.24 17.37
N LEU A 257 3.44 2.55 16.58
CA LEU A 257 3.30 3.41 15.43
C LEU A 257 2.75 2.59 14.26
N SER A 258 1.60 3.01 13.74
CA SER A 258 0.90 2.43 12.58
C SER A 258 0.41 3.52 11.63
N ALA A 259 1.16 4.63 11.57
CA ALA A 259 0.84 5.80 10.77
C ALA A 259 1.22 5.65 9.27
N GLY A 260 1.61 4.44 8.87
CA GLY A 260 1.99 4.08 7.50
C GLY A 260 3.43 4.44 7.15
N ALA A 261 3.85 4.00 5.95
CA ALA A 261 5.24 4.09 5.50
C ALA A 261 5.77 5.53 5.32
N ILE A 262 4.92 6.53 5.44
CA ILE A 262 5.28 7.96 5.34
C ILE A 262 5.35 8.61 6.73
N HIS A 263 4.33 8.44 7.57
CA HIS A 263 4.24 9.19 8.82
C HIS A 263 4.83 8.45 10.02
N SER A 264 4.88 7.10 10.04
CA SER A 264 5.62 6.37 11.09
C SER A 264 7.10 6.72 11.13
N PRO A 265 7.86 6.71 10.00
CA PRO A 265 9.24 7.20 10.01
C PRO A 265 9.34 8.69 10.36
N ALA A 266 8.42 9.55 9.90
CA ALA A 266 8.45 10.97 10.23
C ALA A 266 8.29 11.22 11.74
N ILE A 267 7.41 10.46 12.43
CA ILE A 267 7.26 10.50 13.89
C ILE A 267 8.56 10.04 14.57
N LEU A 268 9.18 8.94 14.11
CA LEU A 268 10.46 8.48 14.66
C LEU A 268 11.56 9.55 14.52
N LEU A 269 11.69 10.14 13.35
CA LEU A 269 12.67 11.20 13.08
C LEU A 269 12.47 12.39 14.02
N ARG A 270 11.24 12.92 14.17
CA ARG A 270 10.93 14.01 15.11
C ARG A 270 11.17 13.61 16.58
N SER A 271 11.14 12.31 16.88
CA SER A 271 11.45 11.77 18.23
C SER A 271 12.95 11.63 18.49
N GLY A 272 13.81 12.01 17.56
CA GLY A 272 15.26 11.83 17.68
C GLY A 272 15.74 10.41 17.33
N ILE A 273 14.92 9.61 16.67
CA ILE A 273 15.28 8.26 16.20
C ILE A 273 15.45 8.31 14.68
N GLY A 274 16.68 8.21 14.21
CA GLY A 274 17.00 8.31 12.78
C GLY A 274 18.48 8.60 12.54
N PRO A 275 18.88 8.89 11.28
CA PRO A 275 20.27 9.18 10.94
C PRO A 275 20.79 10.41 11.71
N ALA A 276 21.79 10.19 12.56
CA ALA A 276 22.25 11.16 13.56
C ALA A 276 22.64 12.52 12.95
N ASP A 277 23.32 12.53 11.81
CA ASP A 277 23.78 13.77 11.18
C ASP A 277 22.60 14.60 10.62
N GLU A 278 21.59 13.95 10.04
CA GLU A 278 20.39 14.62 9.54
C GLU A 278 19.55 15.21 10.70
N LEU A 279 19.41 14.47 11.79
CA LEU A 279 18.70 14.94 13.00
C LEU A 279 19.39 16.16 13.61
N LYS A 280 20.72 16.12 13.76
CA LYS A 280 21.51 17.25 14.28
C LYS A 280 21.40 18.47 13.40
N ALA A 281 21.42 18.29 12.05
CA ALA A 281 21.27 19.39 11.10
C ALA A 281 19.91 20.11 11.24
N MET A 282 18.89 19.41 11.73
CA MET A 282 17.55 19.97 12.01
C MET A 282 17.39 20.45 13.47
N GLY A 283 18.45 20.42 14.29
CA GLY A 283 18.37 20.79 15.72
C GLY A 283 17.65 19.77 16.59
N ILE A 284 17.50 18.53 16.12
CA ILE A 284 16.84 17.44 16.86
C ILE A 284 17.89 16.68 17.66
N SER A 285 17.67 16.52 18.97
CA SER A 285 18.52 15.70 19.84
C SER A 285 18.42 14.22 19.45
N VAL A 286 19.56 13.56 19.27
CA VAL A 286 19.60 12.14 18.85
C VAL A 286 19.36 11.24 20.06
N ALA A 287 18.21 10.55 20.07
CA ALA A 287 17.91 9.50 21.04
C ALA A 287 18.48 8.14 20.59
N ARG A 288 18.43 7.86 19.27
CA ARG A 288 18.99 6.65 18.70
C ARG A 288 19.36 6.85 17.22
N ASP A 289 20.60 6.52 16.85
CA ASP A 289 21.05 6.51 15.46
C ASP A 289 20.58 5.23 14.78
N LEU A 290 19.64 5.33 13.83
CA LEU A 290 19.06 4.23 13.06
C LEU A 290 18.78 4.68 11.62
N PRO A 291 18.76 3.76 10.63
CA PRO A 291 18.57 4.11 9.21
C PRO A 291 17.10 4.38 8.83
N VAL A 292 16.37 5.14 9.64
CA VAL A 292 14.98 5.53 9.37
C VAL A 292 14.89 6.30 8.06
N GLY A 293 13.96 5.92 7.19
CA GLY A 293 13.74 6.56 5.89
C GLY A 293 14.73 6.13 4.79
N ARG A 294 15.66 5.19 5.04
CA ARG A 294 16.74 4.83 4.08
C ARG A 294 16.41 3.68 3.12
N HIS A 295 15.38 2.91 3.40
CA HIS A 295 14.98 1.74 2.61
C HIS A 295 13.58 1.88 2.01
N PHE A 296 13.18 3.12 1.76
CA PHE A 296 11.89 3.36 1.12
C PHE A 296 11.80 2.69 -0.25
N PHE A 297 10.67 2.09 -0.58
CA PHE A 297 10.35 1.62 -1.93
C PHE A 297 8.86 1.76 -2.23
N ASP A 298 8.54 1.84 -3.50
CA ASP A 298 7.20 1.70 -4.07
C ASP A 298 7.33 0.97 -5.42
N HIS A 299 6.21 0.59 -6.03
CA HIS A 299 6.16 -0.16 -7.27
C HIS A 299 6.07 0.79 -8.48
N PRO A 300 7.07 0.80 -9.39
CA PRO A 300 6.98 1.57 -10.62
C PRO A 300 5.90 1.02 -11.55
N LEU A 301 5.22 1.94 -12.24
CA LEU A 301 4.18 1.62 -13.22
C LEU A 301 4.27 2.59 -14.41
N PHE A 302 4.26 2.08 -15.64
CA PHE A 302 3.92 2.87 -16.81
C PHE A 302 2.58 2.41 -17.40
N ARG A 303 2.01 3.17 -18.35
CA ARG A 303 0.68 2.89 -18.91
C ARG A 303 0.70 2.81 -20.43
N ALA A 304 -0.08 1.88 -20.98
CA ALA A 304 -0.64 1.99 -22.31
C ALA A 304 -1.97 2.73 -22.20
N THR A 305 -2.02 4.00 -22.58
CA THR A 305 -3.24 4.82 -22.55
C THR A 305 -4.15 4.43 -23.72
N ILE A 306 -5.43 4.19 -23.44
CA ILE A 306 -6.42 3.65 -24.39
C ILE A 306 -7.59 4.61 -24.50
N GLN A 307 -7.77 5.19 -25.69
CA GLN A 307 -8.96 5.95 -26.02
C GLN A 307 -10.01 5.00 -26.57
N LEU A 308 -11.01 4.68 -25.76
CA LEU A 308 -12.14 3.85 -26.20
C LEU A 308 -13.00 4.57 -27.21
N HIS A 309 -13.63 3.82 -28.13
CA HIS A 309 -14.72 4.33 -28.95
C HIS A 309 -15.83 4.91 -28.07
N ASP A 310 -16.44 6.01 -28.47
CA ASP A 310 -17.41 6.78 -27.68
C ASP A 310 -18.50 5.92 -27.03
N LYS A 311 -19.06 4.98 -27.80
CA LYS A 311 -20.14 4.08 -27.34
C LYS A 311 -19.73 3.09 -26.23
N LEU A 312 -18.42 2.92 -25.99
CA LEU A 312 -17.86 1.99 -24.99
C LEU A 312 -17.38 2.71 -23.72
N ARG A 313 -17.39 4.05 -23.71
CA ARG A 313 -16.91 4.81 -22.56
C ARG A 313 -17.85 4.65 -21.35
N PRO A 314 -17.33 4.39 -20.17
CA PRO A 314 -18.11 4.39 -18.94
C PRO A 314 -18.76 5.77 -18.70
N ILE A 315 -20.02 5.76 -18.29
CA ILE A 315 -20.80 6.98 -17.98
C ILE A 315 -21.29 7.01 -16.53
N ASP A 316 -21.41 5.85 -15.88
CA ASP A 316 -21.86 5.73 -14.50
C ASP A 316 -20.69 6.04 -13.54
N PRO A 317 -20.84 7.03 -12.63
CA PRO A 317 -19.79 7.41 -11.67
C PRO A 317 -19.41 6.29 -10.69
N ASP A 318 -20.28 5.32 -10.47
CA ASP A 318 -19.99 4.14 -9.62
C ASP A 318 -19.36 2.98 -10.39
N THR A 319 -19.12 3.13 -11.70
CA THR A 319 -18.41 2.11 -12.49
C THR A 319 -17.04 1.85 -11.87
N ARG A 320 -16.80 0.61 -11.48
CA ARG A 320 -15.50 0.19 -10.97
C ARG A 320 -14.41 0.38 -12.03
N HIS A 321 -13.29 0.99 -11.66
CA HIS A 321 -12.23 1.35 -12.60
C HIS A 321 -11.40 0.14 -13.07
N THR A 322 -11.34 -0.98 -12.29
CA THR A 322 -10.53 -2.17 -12.61
C THR A 322 -11.16 -3.44 -12.03
N ASN A 323 -11.14 -4.53 -12.77
CA ASN A 323 -11.57 -5.87 -12.32
C ASN A 323 -10.61 -6.96 -12.81
N CYS A 324 -9.81 -6.71 -13.84
CA CYS A 324 -8.93 -7.69 -14.47
C CYS A 324 -7.47 -7.30 -14.33
N CYS A 325 -6.63 -8.29 -14.04
CA CYS A 325 -5.19 -8.17 -14.12
C CYS A 325 -4.56 -9.40 -14.79
N VAL A 326 -3.28 -9.26 -15.12
CA VAL A 326 -2.41 -10.38 -15.49
C VAL A 326 -1.18 -10.31 -14.60
N THR A 327 -0.96 -11.31 -13.77
CA THR A 327 0.30 -11.47 -13.04
C THR A 327 1.18 -12.46 -13.76
N TYR A 328 2.48 -12.20 -13.80
CA TYR A 328 3.43 -13.10 -14.43
C TYR A 328 4.83 -12.98 -13.84
N SER A 329 5.62 -14.02 -14.01
CA SER A 329 7.05 -14.01 -13.73
C SER A 329 7.80 -13.58 -14.99
N SER A 330 8.60 -12.51 -14.89
CA SER A 330 9.37 -12.00 -16.03
C SER A 330 10.43 -13.01 -16.50
N GLY A 331 10.98 -13.78 -15.57
CA GLY A 331 12.15 -14.64 -15.78
C GLY A 331 13.44 -13.86 -15.96
N LEU A 332 13.45 -12.57 -15.67
CA LEU A 332 14.56 -11.65 -15.88
C LEU A 332 15.10 -11.08 -14.56
N ALA A 333 16.39 -10.82 -14.52
CA ALA A 333 17.05 -10.00 -13.52
C ALA A 333 16.69 -10.37 -12.06
N ASP A 334 16.64 -11.66 -11.76
CA ASP A 334 16.32 -12.23 -10.45
C ASP A 334 14.94 -11.77 -9.89
N GLY A 335 14.00 -11.41 -10.77
CA GLY A 335 12.68 -10.89 -10.38
C GLY A 335 11.87 -11.82 -9.49
N GLY A 336 12.07 -13.13 -9.62
CA GLY A 336 11.35 -14.16 -8.87
C GLY A 336 9.94 -14.41 -9.39
N LYS A 337 9.13 -15.13 -8.61
CA LYS A 337 7.73 -15.40 -8.97
C LYS A 337 6.87 -14.16 -8.84
N ARG A 338 5.95 -13.95 -9.79
CA ARG A 338 4.96 -12.86 -9.79
C ARG A 338 5.59 -11.49 -9.60
N ASP A 339 6.74 -11.25 -10.19
CA ASP A 339 7.44 -9.97 -10.10
C ASP A 339 6.82 -8.87 -10.96
N MET A 340 5.83 -9.19 -11.81
CA MET A 340 5.20 -8.29 -12.76
C MET A 340 3.67 -8.35 -12.71
N ILE A 341 3.02 -7.23 -13.02
CA ILE A 341 1.57 -7.14 -13.18
C ILE A 341 1.17 -6.26 -14.36
N LEU A 342 0.12 -6.68 -15.08
CA LEU A 342 -0.65 -5.80 -15.98
C LEU A 342 -2.02 -5.53 -15.36
N ILE A 343 -2.44 -4.27 -15.36
CA ILE A 343 -3.65 -3.79 -14.69
C ILE A 343 -4.56 -3.13 -15.71
N ALA A 344 -5.77 -3.64 -15.90
CA ALA A 344 -6.79 -2.93 -16.69
C ALA A 344 -7.33 -1.73 -15.91
N PHE A 345 -7.43 -0.58 -16.56
CA PHE A 345 -8.15 0.60 -16.06
C PHE A 345 -9.19 1.00 -17.09
N ASN A 346 -10.47 0.74 -16.81
CA ASN A 346 -11.56 1.08 -17.72
C ASN A 346 -11.73 2.59 -17.94
N HIS A 347 -11.32 3.37 -16.93
CA HIS A 347 -11.26 4.83 -16.98
C HIS A 347 -10.28 5.35 -15.91
N ARG A 348 -9.80 6.57 -16.12
CA ARG A 348 -9.01 7.36 -15.17
C ARG A 348 -9.81 8.58 -14.66
N GLY A 349 -11.12 8.39 -14.55
CA GLY A 349 -12.16 9.38 -14.35
C GLY A 349 -13.16 9.30 -15.49
N ILE A 350 -14.46 9.46 -15.18
CA ILE A 350 -15.51 9.43 -16.21
C ILE A 350 -15.21 10.48 -17.27
N GLY A 351 -15.25 10.07 -18.54
CA GLY A 351 -14.90 10.92 -19.69
C GLY A 351 -13.41 10.93 -20.08
N ASN A 352 -12.52 10.42 -19.25
CA ASN A 352 -11.08 10.31 -19.54
C ASN A 352 -10.73 8.95 -20.17
N PRO A 353 -9.65 8.86 -20.96
CA PRO A 353 -9.15 7.59 -21.48
C PRO A 353 -8.91 6.58 -20.37
N GLY A 354 -9.11 5.30 -20.69
CA GLY A 354 -8.63 4.21 -19.85
C GLY A 354 -7.17 3.86 -20.10
N ALA A 355 -6.70 2.74 -19.55
CA ALA A 355 -5.32 2.30 -19.75
C ALA A 355 -5.14 0.81 -19.43
N ILE A 356 -4.00 0.26 -19.85
CA ILE A 356 -3.39 -0.91 -19.22
C ILE A 356 -2.09 -0.45 -18.58
N GLY A 357 -1.99 -0.57 -17.26
CA GLY A 357 -0.75 -0.34 -16.52
C GLY A 357 0.14 -1.58 -16.56
N ALA A 358 1.46 -1.40 -16.69
CA ALA A 358 2.45 -2.44 -16.45
C ALA A 358 3.35 -2.01 -15.29
N GLY A 359 3.44 -2.83 -14.26
CA GLY A 359 4.17 -2.52 -13.04
C GLY A 359 5.01 -3.67 -12.54
N LEU A 360 6.03 -3.31 -11.76
CA LEU A 360 6.84 -4.25 -10.99
C LEU A 360 6.16 -4.53 -9.65
N PHE A 361 6.14 -5.81 -9.27
CA PHE A 361 5.79 -6.28 -7.93
C PHE A 361 7.01 -6.78 -7.14
N ASN A 362 8.22 -6.62 -7.68
CA ASN A 362 9.47 -6.80 -6.96
C ASN A 362 10.48 -5.74 -7.41
N ALA A 363 10.40 -4.56 -6.78
CA ALA A 363 11.31 -3.45 -7.07
C ALA A 363 12.62 -3.58 -6.29
N TYR A 364 13.76 -3.40 -6.98
CA TYR A 364 15.09 -3.36 -6.38
C TYR A 364 15.56 -1.93 -6.07
N SER A 365 15.04 -0.93 -6.78
CA SER A 365 15.33 0.47 -6.52
C SER A 365 14.90 0.86 -5.11
N ARG A 366 15.72 1.68 -4.46
CA ARG A 366 15.45 2.19 -3.11
C ARG A 366 15.51 3.71 -3.09
N GLY A 367 14.50 4.26 -2.46
CA GLY A 367 14.34 5.68 -2.23
C GLY A 367 14.65 6.09 -0.79
N THR A 368 14.33 7.33 -0.48
CA THR A 368 14.53 7.92 0.84
C THR A 368 13.33 8.75 1.28
N LEU A 369 13.16 8.82 2.60
CA LEU A 369 12.22 9.72 3.26
C LEU A 369 12.97 10.53 4.31
N LYS A 370 12.78 11.87 4.30
CA LYS A 370 13.42 12.82 5.22
C LYS A 370 12.40 13.83 5.73
N LEU A 371 12.66 14.40 6.89
CA LEU A 371 11.87 15.53 7.36
C LEU A 371 12.14 16.77 6.49
N ALA A 372 11.08 17.49 6.14
CA ALA A 372 11.16 18.85 5.58
C ALA A 372 11.18 19.90 6.70
N SER A 373 10.56 19.58 7.85
CA SER A 373 10.42 20.47 9.01
C SER A 373 10.28 19.65 10.29
N THR A 374 10.54 20.28 11.44
CA THR A 374 10.20 19.74 12.75
C THR A 374 8.73 19.92 13.12
N ASP A 375 7.99 20.71 12.35
CA ASP A 375 6.55 20.88 12.49
C ASP A 375 5.81 19.63 11.98
N PRO A 376 4.97 18.96 12.80
CA PRO A 376 4.26 17.76 12.40
C PRO A 376 3.19 17.99 11.32
N SER A 377 2.77 19.22 11.08
CA SER A 377 1.81 19.58 10.03
C SER A 377 2.45 19.66 8.63
N VAL A 378 3.78 19.70 8.55
CA VAL A 378 4.54 19.71 7.30
C VAL A 378 4.90 18.28 6.90
N ASP A 379 4.46 17.87 5.73
CA ASP A 379 4.73 16.53 5.20
C ASP A 379 6.24 16.31 4.93
N PRO A 380 6.73 15.06 5.06
CA PRO A 380 8.13 14.75 4.77
C PRO A 380 8.42 14.78 3.26
N VAL A 381 9.69 14.95 2.92
CA VAL A 381 10.21 14.81 1.55
C VAL A 381 10.33 13.33 1.21
N VAL A 382 9.69 12.90 0.12
CA VAL A 382 9.71 11.52 -0.37
C VAL A 382 10.37 11.47 -1.74
N GLU A 383 11.49 10.77 -1.82
CA GLU A 383 12.21 10.45 -3.05
C GLU A 383 12.12 8.94 -3.28
N GLU A 384 11.32 8.52 -4.26
CA GLU A 384 11.08 7.09 -4.50
C GLU A 384 12.25 6.42 -5.25
N ASN A 385 12.98 7.21 -6.05
CA ASN A 385 14.18 6.79 -6.79
C ASN A 385 13.95 5.53 -7.66
N MET A 386 12.76 5.40 -8.22
CA MET A 386 12.38 4.28 -9.09
C MET A 386 13.29 4.17 -10.31
N LEU A 387 13.47 2.96 -10.81
CA LEU A 387 14.29 2.64 -11.98
C LEU A 387 15.79 3.03 -11.82
N ALA A 388 16.25 3.26 -10.59
CA ALA A 388 17.67 3.48 -10.31
C ALA A 388 18.48 2.18 -10.40
N ASP A 389 17.88 1.04 -10.02
CA ASP A 389 18.47 -0.27 -10.22
C ASP A 389 18.22 -0.75 -11.66
N PRO A 390 19.26 -1.13 -12.42
CA PRO A 390 19.10 -1.55 -13.83
C PRO A 390 18.23 -2.79 -14.00
N ARG A 391 18.10 -3.64 -12.98
CA ARG A 391 17.20 -4.80 -13.00
C ARG A 391 15.73 -4.40 -13.13
N ASP A 392 15.34 -3.29 -12.53
CA ASP A 392 13.98 -2.75 -12.64
C ASP A 392 13.72 -2.25 -14.06
N MET A 393 14.67 -1.49 -14.63
CA MET A 393 14.55 -0.96 -15.98
C MET A 393 14.46 -2.08 -17.02
N LEU A 394 15.28 -3.12 -16.90
CA LEU A 394 15.27 -4.25 -17.83
C LEU A 394 13.88 -4.91 -17.91
N ARG A 395 13.24 -5.14 -16.75
CA ARG A 395 11.90 -5.74 -16.68
C ARG A 395 10.80 -4.79 -17.17
N MET A 396 10.95 -3.49 -16.95
CA MET A 396 10.01 -2.49 -17.49
C MET A 396 10.10 -2.39 -19.00
N MET A 397 11.30 -2.49 -19.59
CA MET A 397 11.48 -2.57 -21.06
C MET A 397 10.84 -3.83 -21.65
N ASP A 398 11.02 -4.98 -21.00
CA ASP A 398 10.34 -6.23 -21.41
C ASP A 398 8.82 -6.09 -21.35
N ALA A 399 8.29 -5.41 -20.33
CA ALA A 399 6.85 -5.16 -20.20
C ALA A 399 6.31 -4.28 -21.36
N VAL A 400 7.08 -3.33 -21.90
CA VAL A 400 6.68 -2.58 -23.11
C VAL A 400 6.52 -3.53 -24.30
N LYS A 401 7.48 -4.44 -24.51
CA LYS A 401 7.43 -5.41 -25.60
C LYS A 401 6.22 -6.36 -25.46
N ARG A 402 5.94 -6.85 -24.26
CA ARG A 402 4.75 -7.69 -23.98
C ARG A 402 3.45 -6.93 -24.21
N LEU A 403 3.35 -5.67 -23.73
CA LEU A 403 2.18 -4.84 -23.97
C LEU A 403 1.97 -4.52 -25.46
N ALA A 404 3.05 -4.37 -26.25
CA ALA A 404 2.95 -4.19 -27.69
C ALA A 404 2.23 -5.39 -28.37
N VAL A 405 2.55 -6.62 -27.94
CA VAL A 405 1.88 -7.83 -28.42
C VAL A 405 0.42 -7.89 -27.97
N ILE A 406 0.15 -7.65 -26.68
CA ILE A 406 -1.19 -7.73 -26.09
C ILE A 406 -2.11 -6.66 -26.68
N THR A 407 -1.65 -5.41 -26.79
CA THR A 407 -2.46 -4.30 -27.28
C THR A 407 -2.73 -4.37 -28.79
N SER A 408 -1.95 -5.13 -29.53
CA SER A 408 -2.16 -5.40 -30.96
C SER A 408 -3.25 -6.47 -31.21
N GLN A 409 -3.66 -7.23 -30.19
CA GLN A 409 -4.72 -8.22 -30.33
C GLN A 409 -6.08 -7.55 -30.67
N PRO A 410 -6.92 -8.18 -31.52
CA PRO A 410 -8.23 -7.62 -31.93
C PRO A 410 -9.14 -7.27 -30.74
N ALA A 411 -9.06 -8.00 -29.64
CA ALA A 411 -9.85 -7.74 -28.44
C ALA A 411 -9.57 -6.36 -27.80
N LEU A 412 -8.41 -5.77 -28.01
CA LEU A 412 -8.05 -4.43 -27.54
C LEU A 412 -8.03 -3.41 -28.69
N SER A 413 -7.36 -3.72 -29.81
CA SER A 413 -7.28 -2.80 -30.94
C SER A 413 -8.65 -2.51 -31.54
N GLY A 414 -9.60 -3.44 -31.51
CA GLY A 414 -10.96 -3.29 -32.03
C GLY A 414 -11.93 -2.48 -31.15
N ILE A 415 -11.53 -2.08 -29.94
CA ILE A 415 -12.38 -1.28 -29.03
C ILE A 415 -11.87 0.16 -28.84
N ALA A 416 -10.74 0.51 -29.45
CA ALA A 416 -10.04 1.77 -29.22
C ALA A 416 -9.85 2.56 -30.51
N ASP A 417 -9.99 3.89 -30.41
CA ASP A 417 -9.60 4.82 -31.48
C ASP A 417 -8.08 4.89 -31.61
N TRP A 418 -7.37 4.79 -30.48
CA TRP A 418 -5.91 4.72 -30.42
C TRP A 418 -5.42 4.13 -29.09
N ILE A 419 -4.22 3.53 -29.11
CA ILE A 419 -3.48 3.03 -27.94
C ILE A 419 -2.05 3.57 -28.03
N ARG A 420 -1.59 4.27 -26.97
CA ARG A 420 -0.29 4.95 -26.93
C ARG A 420 0.46 4.68 -25.62
N LEU A 421 1.79 4.75 -25.68
CA LEU A 421 2.62 4.67 -24.48
C LEU A 421 2.46 5.95 -23.64
N ALA A 422 1.91 5.81 -22.46
CA ALA A 422 1.68 6.91 -21.51
C ALA A 422 0.97 8.12 -22.16
N ASP A 423 1.50 9.31 -21.96
CA ASP A 423 1.00 10.57 -22.52
C ASP A 423 1.85 11.02 -23.75
N THR A 424 2.49 10.06 -24.44
CA THR A 424 3.26 10.28 -25.66
C THR A 424 2.44 10.03 -26.93
N ASP A 425 2.97 10.37 -28.10
CA ASP A 425 2.40 10.00 -29.40
C ASP A 425 2.84 8.63 -29.91
N LEU A 426 3.71 7.93 -29.18
CA LEU A 426 4.20 6.60 -29.55
C LEU A 426 3.14 5.52 -29.33
N THR A 427 2.87 4.73 -30.34
CA THR A 427 2.14 3.45 -30.14
C THR A 427 3.05 2.44 -29.44
N LEU A 428 2.46 1.42 -28.78
CA LEU A 428 3.25 0.39 -28.09
C LEU A 428 4.20 -0.36 -29.04
N PRO A 429 3.77 -0.77 -30.27
CA PRO A 429 4.69 -1.35 -31.25
C PRO A 429 5.85 -0.42 -31.64
N GLN A 430 5.63 0.88 -31.81
CA GLN A 430 6.70 1.83 -32.06
C GLN A 430 7.67 1.90 -30.89
N ALA A 431 7.15 2.01 -29.66
CA ALA A 431 7.97 2.05 -28.45
C ALA A 431 8.81 0.76 -28.26
N ALA A 432 8.24 -0.40 -28.57
CA ALA A 432 8.93 -1.69 -28.48
C ALA A 432 10.10 -1.86 -29.46
N HIS A 433 10.17 -1.03 -30.52
CA HIS A 433 11.24 -1.03 -31.50
C HIS A 433 12.25 0.12 -31.32
N LEU A 434 12.06 0.97 -30.30
CA LEU A 434 13.06 1.99 -29.98
C LEU A 434 14.39 1.35 -29.55
N PRO A 435 15.52 2.01 -29.83
CA PRO A 435 16.80 1.66 -29.20
C PRO A 435 16.66 1.70 -27.66
N ASP A 436 17.34 0.82 -26.95
CA ASP A 436 17.20 0.67 -25.50
C ASP A 436 17.42 2.00 -24.75
N HIS A 437 18.38 2.83 -25.17
CA HIS A 437 18.65 4.12 -24.52
C HIS A 437 17.52 5.15 -24.72
N GLU A 438 16.81 5.10 -25.86
CA GLU A 438 15.66 5.96 -26.11
C GLU A 438 14.44 5.48 -25.30
N LEU A 439 14.21 4.15 -25.25
CA LEU A 439 13.15 3.56 -24.43
C LEU A 439 13.39 3.82 -22.93
N ASP A 440 14.65 3.72 -22.44
CA ASP A 440 15.04 4.10 -21.07
C ASP A 440 14.64 5.54 -20.78
N ALA A 441 14.98 6.48 -21.64
CA ALA A 441 14.64 7.90 -21.46
C ALA A 441 13.13 8.14 -21.42
N VAL A 442 12.35 7.45 -22.26
CA VAL A 442 10.89 7.51 -22.24
C VAL A 442 10.33 6.94 -20.94
N LEU A 443 10.78 5.76 -20.52
CA LEU A 443 10.31 5.13 -19.29
C LEU A 443 10.63 5.95 -18.05
N ARG A 444 11.85 6.53 -17.95
CA ARG A 444 12.19 7.43 -16.83
C ARG A 444 11.31 8.67 -16.77
N ARG A 445 10.86 9.19 -17.89
CA ARG A 445 9.97 10.35 -17.95
C ARG A 445 8.52 9.99 -17.60
N GLU A 446 8.03 8.85 -18.08
CA GLU A 446 6.61 8.49 -18.04
C GLU A 446 6.22 7.57 -16.87
N THR A 447 7.19 6.94 -16.20
CA THR A 447 6.91 6.03 -15.09
C THR A 447 6.34 6.79 -13.90
N GLY A 448 5.21 6.29 -13.40
CA GLY A 448 4.59 6.64 -12.12
C GLY A 448 4.74 5.51 -11.12
N ASP A 449 3.90 5.54 -10.09
CA ASP A 449 3.83 4.56 -9.01
C ASP A 449 2.47 3.86 -8.93
N ILE A 450 2.38 2.81 -8.11
CA ILE A 450 1.12 2.13 -7.75
C ILE A 450 0.69 2.48 -6.31
N GLN A 451 1.34 3.43 -5.65
CA GLN A 451 1.02 3.90 -4.30
C GLN A 451 1.25 2.83 -3.19
N HIS A 452 2.29 2.04 -3.33
CA HIS A 452 2.62 0.92 -2.44
C HIS A 452 3.82 1.20 -1.52
N ALA A 453 3.92 2.45 -1.00
CA ALA A 453 4.98 2.87 -0.08
C ALA A 453 5.26 1.85 1.03
N ALA A 454 6.52 1.44 1.19
CA ALA A 454 6.95 0.46 2.18
C ALA A 454 8.43 0.63 2.57
N GLY A 455 8.89 -0.12 3.57
CA GLY A 455 10.30 -0.31 3.90
C GLY A 455 11.02 0.82 4.64
N SER A 456 10.38 1.95 4.88
CA SER A 456 11.00 3.16 5.49
C SER A 456 11.44 2.99 6.97
N CYS A 457 10.90 1.98 7.68
CA CYS A 457 11.32 1.56 9.02
C CYS A 457 11.75 0.08 8.98
N ARG A 458 12.56 -0.31 8.01
CA ARG A 458 12.92 -1.67 7.65
C ARG A 458 13.14 -2.59 8.86
N MET A 459 12.45 -3.73 8.88
CA MET A 459 12.69 -4.83 9.80
C MET A 459 13.98 -5.57 9.44
N SER A 460 14.73 -6.02 10.47
CA SER A 460 15.90 -6.89 10.30
C SER A 460 16.09 -7.76 11.54
N GLY A 461 16.94 -8.78 11.42
CA GLY A 461 17.26 -9.68 12.54
C GLY A 461 17.70 -8.94 13.81
N PHE A 462 17.53 -9.56 14.98
CA PHE A 462 17.79 -8.92 16.28
C PHE A 462 19.21 -8.37 16.44
N GLY A 463 20.20 -8.92 15.81
CA GLY A 463 21.60 -8.44 15.87
C GLY A 463 22.02 -7.53 14.71
N ASP A 464 21.17 -7.33 13.71
CA ASP A 464 21.51 -6.56 12.51
C ASP A 464 21.28 -5.06 12.73
N ALA A 465 22.34 -4.26 12.63
CA ALA A 465 22.30 -2.80 12.79
C ALA A 465 21.70 -2.06 11.57
N ASN A 466 21.49 -2.75 10.42
CA ASN A 466 21.00 -2.14 9.18
C ASN A 466 19.48 -1.99 9.14
N GLY A 467 18.76 -2.35 10.19
CA GLY A 467 17.32 -2.16 10.32
C GLY A 467 16.91 -1.18 11.39
N VAL A 468 15.66 -0.77 11.34
CA VAL A 468 15.04 0.15 12.31
C VAL A 468 14.32 -0.64 13.41
N VAL A 469 13.64 -1.72 13.05
CA VAL A 469 12.90 -2.55 13.99
C VAL A 469 13.38 -4.00 13.98
N ASN A 470 13.16 -4.68 15.10
CA ASN A 470 13.33 -6.11 15.24
C ASN A 470 12.16 -6.88 14.61
N PRO A 471 12.25 -8.22 14.45
CA PRO A 471 11.15 -9.03 13.90
C PRO A 471 9.82 -8.94 14.66
N ASP A 472 9.83 -8.60 15.95
CA ASP A 472 8.64 -8.36 16.76
C ASP A 472 8.11 -6.92 16.70
N GLY A 473 8.61 -6.11 15.74
CA GLY A 473 8.25 -4.72 15.54
C GLY A 473 8.88 -3.74 16.53
N THR A 474 9.61 -4.20 17.55
CA THR A 474 10.25 -3.29 18.54
C THR A 474 11.32 -2.43 17.88
N VAL A 475 11.32 -1.12 18.17
CA VAL A 475 12.34 -0.19 17.68
C VAL A 475 13.68 -0.50 18.37
N LYS A 476 14.71 -0.70 17.57
CA LYS A 476 16.04 -1.11 18.08
C LYS A 476 16.61 -0.11 19.08
N GLY A 477 16.85 -0.59 20.31
CA GLY A 477 17.41 0.21 21.39
C GLY A 477 16.46 1.18 22.10
N ILE A 478 15.16 1.13 21.81
CA ILE A 478 14.12 1.90 22.50
C ILE A 478 13.06 0.93 23.04
N SER A 479 12.97 0.79 24.35
CA SER A 479 11.95 -0.06 24.96
C SER A 479 10.58 0.60 24.97
N GLY A 480 9.49 -0.20 24.92
CA GLY A 480 8.12 0.30 24.96
C GLY A 480 7.61 0.92 23.64
N LEU A 481 8.38 0.81 22.54
CA LEU A 481 8.03 1.35 21.23
C LEU A 481 8.09 0.28 20.15
N ARG A 482 7.04 0.20 19.34
CA ARG A 482 6.96 -0.66 18.15
C ARG A 482 6.52 0.11 16.93
N VAL A 483 6.81 -0.43 15.75
CA VAL A 483 6.19 -0.04 14.48
C VAL A 483 5.46 -1.26 13.92
N ALA A 484 4.22 -1.05 13.47
CA ALA A 484 3.37 -2.09 12.89
C ALA A 484 2.59 -1.54 11.70
N ASP A 485 3.23 -1.41 10.56
CA ASP A 485 2.63 -1.04 9.27
C ASP A 485 3.59 -1.41 8.11
N ALA A 486 3.26 -0.99 6.87
CA ALA A 486 4.07 -1.30 5.70
C ALA A 486 5.51 -0.76 5.77
N SER A 487 5.81 0.20 6.66
CA SER A 487 7.17 0.72 6.81
C SER A 487 8.19 -0.32 7.26
N ILE A 488 7.72 -1.40 7.95
CA ILE A 488 8.64 -2.43 8.45
C ILE A 488 9.02 -3.49 7.41
N MET A 489 8.36 -3.56 6.25
CA MET A 489 8.66 -4.55 5.23
C MET A 489 10.15 -4.54 4.87
N PRO A 490 10.87 -5.68 4.99
CA PRO A 490 12.31 -5.73 4.73
C PRO A 490 12.63 -5.76 3.23
N SER A 491 11.71 -6.30 2.44
CA SER A 491 11.69 -6.31 0.98
C SER A 491 10.25 -6.36 0.48
N ASP A 492 10.07 -6.41 -0.83
CA ASP A 492 8.77 -6.44 -1.47
C ASP A 492 8.00 -7.73 -1.13
N CYS A 493 6.68 -7.63 -0.96
CA CYS A 493 5.79 -8.79 -0.79
C CYS A 493 5.25 -9.34 -2.12
N ARG A 494 5.61 -8.73 -3.25
CA ARG A 494 5.17 -9.06 -4.62
C ARG A 494 3.66 -9.08 -4.79
N ALA A 495 3.01 -8.09 -4.18
CA ALA A 495 1.57 -7.90 -4.22
C ALA A 495 1.21 -6.44 -3.89
N ASN A 496 -0.05 -6.08 -4.06
CA ASN A 496 -0.59 -4.86 -3.45
C ASN A 496 -0.36 -4.91 -1.94
N THR A 497 0.21 -3.87 -1.36
CA THR A 497 0.72 -3.87 0.02
C THR A 497 -0.36 -3.90 1.11
N HIS A 498 -1.62 -3.54 0.78
CA HIS A 498 -2.70 -3.42 1.77
C HIS A 498 -2.92 -4.70 2.57
N PHE A 499 -3.14 -5.84 1.90
CA PHE A 499 -3.51 -7.08 2.57
C PHE A 499 -2.37 -7.61 3.45
N THR A 500 -1.12 -7.55 2.95
CA THR A 500 0.09 -7.85 3.74
C THR A 500 0.25 -6.88 4.94
N THR A 501 -0.11 -5.59 4.77
CA THR A 501 -0.06 -4.62 5.87
C THR A 501 -1.05 -4.96 6.99
N VAL A 502 -2.24 -5.45 6.66
CA VAL A 502 -3.18 -5.94 7.68
C VAL A 502 -2.60 -7.14 8.42
N VAL A 503 -1.99 -8.08 7.70
CA VAL A 503 -1.29 -9.25 8.29
C VAL A 503 -0.16 -8.81 9.23
N ILE A 504 0.60 -7.77 8.88
CA ILE A 504 1.61 -7.18 9.78
C ILE A 504 0.96 -6.72 11.09
N GLY A 505 -0.19 -6.04 11.02
CA GLY A 505 -0.94 -5.63 12.21
C GLY A 505 -1.38 -6.82 13.07
N GLU A 506 -1.92 -7.87 12.47
CA GLU A 506 -2.30 -9.12 13.15
C GLU A 506 -1.11 -9.82 13.80
N ALA A 507 0.00 -9.95 13.07
CA ALA A 507 1.21 -10.62 13.57
C ALA A 507 1.78 -9.89 14.79
N ILE A 508 1.97 -8.58 14.69
CA ILE A 508 2.52 -7.76 15.79
C ILE A 508 1.57 -7.77 17.01
N ALA A 509 0.26 -7.64 16.81
CA ALA A 509 -0.71 -7.74 17.91
C ALA A 509 -0.60 -9.09 18.63
N ARG A 510 -0.49 -10.20 17.91
CA ARG A 510 -0.30 -11.55 18.48
C ARG A 510 1.02 -11.69 19.25
N MET A 511 2.11 -11.09 18.76
CA MET A 511 3.39 -11.08 19.44
C MET A 511 3.35 -10.26 20.75
N MET A 512 2.46 -9.26 20.84
CA MET A 512 2.28 -8.42 22.03
C MET A 512 1.42 -9.06 23.14
N VAL A 513 0.64 -10.10 22.83
CA VAL A 513 -0.21 -10.79 23.81
C VAL A 513 0.40 -12.12 24.31
N ARG A 514 1.46 -12.58 23.70
CA ARG A 514 2.28 -13.73 24.18
C ARG A 514 3.24 -13.27 25.29
#